data_0c39ab8d5d7b31b00d854307951f183f
#
_entry.id   0c39ab8d5d7b31b00d854307951f183f
#
_cell.length_a   1.000
_cell.length_b   1.000
_cell.length_c   1.000
_cell.angle_alpha   90.00
_cell.angle_beta   90.00
_cell.angle_gamma   90.00
#
_symmetry.space_group_name_H-M   'P 1'
#
loop_
_entity.id
_entity.type
_entity.pdbx_description
1 polymer ?
#
loop_
_entity_poly.entity_id
_entity_poly.type
_entity_poly.pdbx_seq_one_letter_code
_entity_poly.pdbx_strand_id
1 'polypeptide(L)'
;MAKRDYYEVLGVDKNASEDDIKKAFKKAAMKYHPDRFANASDAEKKEAEEKFKEVNEAYQVLSDSKRKQQYDQFGHAAFEPGGAGFSDFDPNSFDFGDIFSNIFGGGSSGFGGFEGFSGFGGSSRRSYVEPGNDLRYNLEITLEEAAKGVEKTIKYKRNGKCEFCNGTGAEDGKTKTCPTCNGQGTIRTQQRTILGVMQSQTICPDCHGTGKVPEKKCKHCHGTGTAKEIVEKKINVPAGIDDGQKLKYAGLGEASQNGGPNGDLYIVIRIKPHDIFIRQGENLYCEVPISYATAVLGGEVEVPTLNGKKTVKVPEGTESGKLLKISGEGIKSLRGYGKGDIIVKFTIETPKKLTDKQKELLQKFEESLNDKNYEQKTSFIKKVKKFFKDVIDWIKSKGGSLWLSHWLFIIP
;
A
#
# COMPACT_ATOMS: atom_id res chain seq x y z
N MET A 1 28.18 -15.27 37.13
CA MET A 1 28.36 -16.52 36.38
C MET A 1 29.34 -16.25 35.27
N ALA A 2 30.26 -17.18 34.98
CA ALA A 2 31.18 -17.00 33.85
C ALA A 2 30.37 -16.97 32.53
N LYS A 3 30.60 -15.95 31.68
CA LYS A 3 29.98 -15.86 30.36
C LYS A 3 30.44 -17.06 29.50
N ARG A 4 29.48 -17.67 28.77
CA ARG A 4 29.80 -18.78 27.85
C ARG A 4 30.56 -18.27 26.63
N ASP A 5 31.42 -19.12 26.07
CA ASP A 5 32.13 -18.80 24.83
C ASP A 5 31.15 -18.48 23.69
N TYR A 6 31.38 -17.40 22.98
CA TYR A 6 30.49 -16.96 21.88
C TYR A 6 30.42 -17.97 20.74
N TYR A 7 31.43 -18.75 20.51
CA TYR A 7 31.41 -19.85 19.53
C TYR A 7 30.48 -20.98 20.00
N GLU A 8 30.49 -21.29 21.30
CA GLU A 8 29.56 -22.27 21.90
C GLU A 8 28.11 -21.76 21.91
N VAL A 9 27.90 -20.46 22.15
CA VAL A 9 26.58 -19.85 22.14
C VAL A 9 25.92 -19.96 20.77
N LEU A 10 26.70 -19.74 19.70
CA LEU A 10 26.21 -19.89 18.32
C LEU A 10 26.26 -21.35 17.83
N GLY A 11 26.99 -22.23 18.51
CA GLY A 11 27.18 -23.64 18.11
C GLY A 11 28.00 -23.77 16.84
N VAL A 12 29.06 -22.98 16.70
CA VAL A 12 29.99 -22.98 15.56
C VAL A 12 31.45 -23.23 16.03
N ASP A 13 32.30 -23.71 15.13
CA ASP A 13 33.74 -23.86 15.39
C ASP A 13 34.44 -22.49 15.37
N LYS A 14 35.60 -22.37 16.09
CA LYS A 14 36.41 -21.15 16.11
C LYS A 14 36.87 -20.72 14.73
N ASN A 15 37.06 -21.67 13.82
CA ASN A 15 37.45 -21.43 12.43
C ASN A 15 36.27 -21.24 11.48
N ALA A 16 35.04 -21.12 11.98
CA ALA A 16 33.86 -20.95 11.17
C ALA A 16 33.93 -19.70 10.28
N SER A 17 33.46 -19.84 9.04
CA SER A 17 33.37 -18.72 8.10
C SER A 17 32.30 -17.73 8.54
N GLU A 18 32.36 -16.48 8.05
CA GLU A 18 31.34 -15.46 8.31
C GLU A 18 29.93 -15.91 7.87
N ASP A 19 29.87 -16.69 6.78
CA ASP A 19 28.58 -17.26 6.31
C ASP A 19 28.05 -18.34 7.25
N ASP A 20 28.92 -19.15 7.85
CA ASP A 20 28.47 -20.16 8.82
C ASP A 20 28.02 -19.53 10.14
N ILE A 21 28.72 -18.50 10.61
CA ILE A 21 28.33 -17.69 11.76
C ILE A 21 26.94 -17.08 11.51
N LYS A 22 26.71 -16.52 10.33
CA LYS A 22 25.43 -15.92 9.94
C LYS A 22 24.28 -16.92 9.85
N LYS A 23 24.58 -18.13 9.31
CA LYS A 23 23.58 -19.23 9.25
C LYS A 23 23.22 -19.73 10.65
N ALA A 24 24.24 -19.91 11.51
CA ALA A 24 24.05 -20.34 12.89
C ALA A 24 23.23 -19.32 13.70
N PHE A 25 23.54 -18.04 13.56
CA PHE A 25 22.78 -16.96 14.16
C PHE A 25 21.30 -17.00 13.73
N LYS A 26 21.02 -17.08 12.42
CA LYS A 26 19.62 -17.16 11.93
C LYS A 26 18.86 -18.34 12.54
N LYS A 27 19.51 -19.50 12.63
CA LYS A 27 18.91 -20.71 13.23
C LYS A 27 18.63 -20.53 14.72
N ALA A 28 19.57 -19.96 15.47
CA ALA A 28 19.43 -19.70 16.90
C ALA A 28 18.39 -18.60 17.19
N ALA A 29 18.41 -17.51 16.41
CA ALA A 29 17.43 -16.42 16.52
C ALA A 29 16.01 -16.90 16.24
N MET A 30 15.77 -17.73 15.23
CA MET A 30 14.47 -18.35 14.98
C MET A 30 14.03 -19.29 16.11
N LYS A 31 14.99 -19.98 16.74
CA LYS A 31 14.72 -20.94 17.83
C LYS A 31 14.27 -20.22 19.10
N TYR A 32 14.88 -19.10 19.45
CA TYR A 32 14.66 -18.35 20.70
C TYR A 32 13.85 -17.08 20.49
N HIS A 33 13.16 -16.93 19.35
CA HIS A 33 12.34 -15.76 19.04
C HIS A 33 11.20 -15.59 20.04
N PRO A 34 10.97 -14.36 20.58
CA PRO A 34 9.90 -14.11 21.56
C PRO A 34 8.51 -14.56 21.10
N ASP A 35 8.18 -14.41 19.82
CA ASP A 35 6.87 -14.80 19.28
C ASP A 35 6.59 -16.30 19.40
N ARG A 36 7.62 -17.14 19.40
CA ARG A 36 7.43 -18.59 19.61
C ARG A 36 7.05 -18.94 21.03
N PHE A 37 7.40 -18.09 21.97
CA PHE A 37 7.17 -18.25 23.40
C PHE A 37 6.02 -17.37 23.91
N ALA A 38 5.25 -16.73 23.01
CA ALA A 38 4.12 -15.87 23.38
C ALA A 38 3.12 -16.55 24.32
N ASN A 39 2.89 -17.85 24.15
CA ASN A 39 1.97 -18.67 24.96
C ASN A 39 2.68 -19.58 25.99
N ALA A 40 4.00 -19.43 26.20
CA ALA A 40 4.77 -20.22 27.15
C ALA A 40 4.70 -19.61 28.57
N SER A 41 5.18 -20.35 29.57
CA SER A 41 5.25 -19.88 30.95
C SER A 41 6.25 -18.71 31.09
N ASP A 42 6.08 -17.89 32.13
CA ASP A 42 6.97 -16.73 32.38
C ASP A 42 8.42 -17.13 32.62
N ALA A 43 8.66 -18.33 33.16
CA ALA A 43 10.00 -18.89 33.32
C ALA A 43 10.65 -19.22 31.96
N GLU A 44 9.91 -19.86 31.04
CA GLU A 44 10.37 -20.21 29.70
C GLU A 44 10.58 -18.95 28.84
N LYS A 45 9.74 -17.93 29.01
CA LYS A 45 9.92 -16.62 28.33
C LYS A 45 11.22 -15.95 28.73
N LYS A 46 11.51 -15.90 30.03
CA LYS A 46 12.77 -15.33 30.53
C LYS A 46 13.99 -16.12 30.06
N GLU A 47 13.93 -17.42 30.10
CA GLU A 47 15.03 -18.27 29.61
C GLU A 47 15.28 -18.09 28.10
N ALA A 48 14.21 -17.98 27.31
CA ALA A 48 14.30 -17.70 25.87
C ALA A 48 14.86 -16.30 25.60
N GLU A 49 14.45 -15.30 26.37
CA GLU A 49 14.96 -13.92 26.26
C GLU A 49 16.45 -13.83 26.64
N GLU A 50 16.88 -14.49 27.70
CA GLU A 50 18.31 -14.53 28.08
C GLU A 50 19.14 -15.21 26.99
N LYS A 51 18.72 -16.37 26.49
CA LYS A 51 19.41 -17.06 25.37
C LYS A 51 19.41 -16.24 24.10
N PHE A 52 18.34 -15.53 23.81
CA PHE A 52 18.28 -14.64 22.66
C PHE A 52 19.26 -13.46 22.77
N LYS A 53 19.41 -12.88 23.97
CA LYS A 53 20.40 -11.83 24.25
C LYS A 53 21.83 -12.35 24.08
N GLU A 54 22.14 -13.54 24.63
CA GLU A 54 23.45 -14.16 24.46
C GLU A 54 23.80 -14.44 22.97
N VAL A 55 22.83 -14.94 22.20
CA VAL A 55 22.99 -15.22 20.77
C VAL A 55 23.26 -13.94 19.98
N ASN A 56 22.56 -12.85 20.32
CA ASN A 56 22.77 -11.55 19.67
C ASN A 56 24.16 -10.96 20.02
N GLU A 57 24.55 -11.00 21.29
CA GLU A 57 25.88 -10.54 21.75
C GLU A 57 26.99 -11.31 21.02
N ALA A 58 26.89 -12.63 20.96
CA ALA A 58 27.83 -13.50 20.27
C ALA A 58 27.95 -13.16 18.77
N TYR A 59 26.82 -12.92 18.11
CA TYR A 59 26.82 -12.56 16.69
C TYR A 59 27.45 -11.19 16.43
N GLN A 60 27.16 -10.18 17.27
CA GLN A 60 27.73 -8.83 17.14
C GLN A 60 29.27 -8.83 17.24
N VAL A 61 29.83 -9.73 18.03
CA VAL A 61 31.27 -9.85 18.16
C VAL A 61 31.86 -10.68 17.04
N LEU A 62 31.26 -11.82 16.70
CA LEU A 62 31.85 -12.76 15.74
C LEU A 62 31.57 -12.42 14.27
N SER A 63 30.59 -11.54 13.98
CA SER A 63 30.29 -11.11 12.60
C SER A 63 31.20 -10.03 12.06
N ASP A 64 31.92 -9.32 12.92
CA ASP A 64 32.91 -8.31 12.52
C ASP A 64 34.34 -8.90 12.63
N SER A 65 35.10 -8.91 11.54
CA SER A 65 36.42 -9.50 11.50
C SER A 65 37.42 -8.89 12.51
N LYS A 66 37.30 -7.60 12.84
CA LYS A 66 38.15 -6.94 13.83
C LYS A 66 37.74 -7.31 15.26
N ARG A 67 36.46 -7.35 15.55
CA ARG A 67 35.94 -7.74 16.87
C ARG A 67 36.15 -9.22 17.12
N LYS A 68 36.01 -10.05 16.10
CA LYS A 68 36.37 -11.49 16.16
C LYS A 68 37.81 -11.68 16.54
N GLN A 69 38.76 -10.98 15.88
CA GLN A 69 40.18 -11.03 16.21
C GLN A 69 40.49 -10.57 17.66
N GLN A 70 39.80 -9.53 18.11
CA GLN A 70 39.94 -9.06 19.51
C GLN A 70 39.39 -10.08 20.50
N TYR A 71 38.26 -10.72 20.18
CA TYR A 71 37.68 -11.78 20.99
C TYR A 71 38.60 -13.01 21.04
N ASP A 72 39.20 -13.40 19.89
CA ASP A 72 40.11 -14.53 19.78
C ASP A 72 41.42 -14.32 20.60
N GLN A 73 41.85 -13.04 20.76
CA GLN A 73 43.07 -12.72 21.53
C GLN A 73 42.80 -12.50 23.02
N PHE A 74 41.70 -11.86 23.39
CA PHE A 74 41.49 -11.39 24.75
C PHE A 74 40.20 -11.94 25.42
N GLY A 75 39.44 -12.76 24.69
CA GLY A 75 38.20 -13.32 25.20
C GLY A 75 37.14 -12.24 25.57
N HIS A 76 36.32 -12.54 26.54
CA HIS A 76 35.29 -11.60 27.05
C HIS A 76 35.89 -10.34 27.69
N ALA A 77 37.13 -10.41 28.18
CA ALA A 77 37.78 -9.26 28.81
C ALA A 77 37.99 -8.07 27.86
N ALA A 78 37.99 -8.30 26.56
CA ALA A 78 38.04 -7.24 25.54
C ALA A 78 36.82 -6.33 25.53
N PHE A 79 35.67 -6.82 26.04
CA PHE A 79 34.36 -6.16 25.95
C PHE A 79 33.76 -5.85 27.34
N GLU A 80 34.52 -5.97 28.42
CA GLU A 80 34.13 -5.56 29.76
C GLU A 80 34.40 -4.07 29.99
N PRO A 81 33.56 -3.38 30.80
CA PRO A 81 33.78 -1.97 31.15
C PRO A 81 35.13 -1.77 31.88
N GLY A 82 36.10 -1.18 31.20
CA GLY A 82 37.46 -0.94 31.73
C GLY A 82 38.58 -1.63 30.98
N GLY A 83 38.29 -2.45 29.98
CA GLY A 83 39.29 -3.06 29.07
C GLY A 83 39.84 -2.03 28.09
N ALA A 84 41.18 -2.10 27.85
CA ALA A 84 41.87 -1.14 26.98
C ALA A 84 41.41 -1.24 25.53
N GLY A 85 40.38 -0.47 25.16
CA GLY A 85 40.06 -0.32 23.76
C GLY A 85 38.65 0.11 23.33
N PHE A 86 37.65 0.16 24.20
CA PHE A 86 36.31 0.61 23.77
C PHE A 86 35.55 1.36 24.84
N SER A 87 35.57 2.69 24.77
CA SER A 87 34.75 3.59 25.61
C SER A 87 33.32 3.81 25.04
N ASP A 88 32.89 3.02 24.03
CA ASP A 88 31.64 3.29 23.31
C ASP A 88 30.67 2.09 23.21
N PHE A 89 30.85 1.07 24.07
CA PHE A 89 29.95 -0.07 24.14
C PHE A 89 29.01 0.04 25.34
N ASP A 90 27.83 0.64 25.16
CA ASP A 90 26.73 0.57 26.11
C ASP A 90 25.73 -0.51 25.65
N PRO A 91 25.65 -1.65 26.34
CA PRO A 91 24.72 -2.74 25.99
C PRO A 91 23.23 -2.36 26.10
N ASN A 92 22.93 -1.26 26.82
CA ASN A 92 21.56 -0.77 27.04
C ASN A 92 21.14 0.33 26.06
N SER A 93 22.05 0.82 25.22
CA SER A 93 21.79 1.94 24.29
C SER A 93 21.34 1.51 22.91
N PHE A 94 21.29 0.21 22.61
CA PHE A 94 20.85 -0.27 21.31
C PHE A 94 19.39 -0.67 21.33
N ASP A 95 18.58 0.09 20.58
CA ASP A 95 17.19 -0.26 20.29
C ASP A 95 17.13 -1.52 19.42
N PHE A 96 16.76 -2.64 20.04
CA PHE A 96 16.60 -3.95 19.41
C PHE A 96 15.62 -3.94 18.26
N GLY A 97 14.69 -2.96 18.21
CA GLY A 97 13.68 -2.79 17.18
C GLY A 97 14.29 -2.48 15.81
N ASP A 98 15.31 -1.63 15.76
CA ASP A 98 15.90 -1.19 14.49
C ASP A 98 16.75 -2.26 13.81
N ILE A 99 17.48 -3.07 14.57
CA ILE A 99 18.28 -4.17 14.00
C ILE A 99 17.39 -5.31 13.55
N PHE A 100 16.36 -5.62 14.33
CA PHE A 100 15.37 -6.65 13.99
C PHE A 100 14.52 -6.26 12.77
N SER A 101 14.09 -4.99 12.70
CA SER A 101 13.37 -4.43 11.56
C SER A 101 14.17 -4.49 10.27
N ASN A 102 15.48 -4.22 10.30
CA ASN A 102 16.35 -4.27 9.13
C ASN A 102 16.71 -5.70 8.67
N ILE A 103 16.75 -6.67 9.60
CA ILE A 103 17.11 -8.08 9.26
C ILE A 103 15.87 -8.93 8.97
N PHE A 104 14.75 -8.69 9.65
CA PHE A 104 13.54 -9.51 9.58
C PHE A 104 12.27 -8.78 9.12
N GLY A 105 12.22 -7.45 9.17
CA GLY A 105 11.02 -6.64 8.83
C GLY A 105 10.78 -6.43 7.34
N GLY A 106 11.67 -6.88 6.47
CA GLY A 106 11.50 -6.86 5.03
C GLY A 106 10.73 -8.09 4.54
N GLY A 107 9.39 -7.97 4.44
CA GLY A 107 8.55 -8.95 3.80
C GLY A 107 9.05 -9.32 2.41
N SER A 108 9.28 -10.62 2.20
CA SER A 108 9.22 -11.35 0.93
C SER A 108 9.64 -10.59 -0.32
N SER A 109 10.94 -10.40 -0.55
CA SER A 109 11.56 -10.41 -1.89
C SER A 109 13.01 -9.91 -1.84
N GLY A 110 13.96 -10.76 -2.17
CA GLY A 110 15.26 -10.30 -2.69
C GLY A 110 16.36 -10.08 -1.66
N PHE A 111 17.02 -11.12 -1.34
CA PHE A 111 18.33 -11.19 -0.73
C PHE A 111 19.38 -10.43 -1.58
N GLY A 112 19.51 -9.11 -1.36
CA GLY A 112 20.45 -8.30 -2.15
C GLY A 112 20.55 -6.85 -1.67
N GLY A 113 20.92 -6.62 -0.40
CA GLY A 113 21.01 -5.23 0.10
C GLY A 113 21.90 -5.05 1.31
N PHE A 114 22.88 -5.92 1.55
CA PHE A 114 23.84 -5.74 2.65
C PHE A 114 25.15 -5.03 2.21
N GLU A 115 25.13 -4.32 1.11
CA GLU A 115 26.29 -3.50 0.66
C GLU A 115 26.34 -2.09 1.28
N GLY A 116 25.44 -1.75 2.21
CA GLY A 116 25.32 -0.41 2.80
C GLY A 116 25.94 -0.19 4.19
N PHE A 117 26.45 -1.21 4.88
CA PHE A 117 27.00 -1.04 6.24
C PHE A 117 28.54 -0.98 6.29
N SER A 118 29.24 -0.83 5.18
CA SER A 118 30.70 -0.63 5.13
C SER A 118 31.10 0.84 5.15
N GLY A 119 30.43 1.71 5.90
CA GLY A 119 30.62 3.15 5.85
C GLY A 119 30.84 3.86 7.17
N PHE A 120 31.40 3.20 8.20
CA PHE A 120 31.86 3.92 9.40
C PHE A 120 33.38 4.05 9.41
N GLY A 121 33.91 4.74 8.41
CA GLY A 121 35.35 4.97 8.34
C GLY A 121 35.76 5.74 7.10
N GLY A 122 35.66 7.04 7.14
CA GLY A 122 36.18 7.89 6.07
C GLY A 122 35.22 9.02 5.73
N SER A 123 35.31 10.14 6.42
CA SER A 123 34.61 11.37 6.06
C SER A 123 35.13 11.92 4.73
N SER A 124 34.73 11.31 3.62
CA SER A 124 34.67 12.06 2.37
C SER A 124 33.49 13.00 2.53
N ARG A 125 33.76 14.30 2.66
CA ARG A 125 32.81 15.42 2.64
C ARG A 125 32.01 15.34 1.34
N ARG A 126 30.98 14.47 1.27
CA ARG A 126 29.95 14.62 0.25
C ARG A 126 29.18 15.86 0.59
N SER A 127 29.38 16.93 -0.18
CA SER A 127 28.47 18.06 -0.16
C SER A 127 27.06 17.48 -0.32
N TYR A 128 26.19 17.74 0.64
CA TYR A 128 24.79 17.31 0.58
C TYR A 128 24.14 18.07 -0.59
N VAL A 129 24.01 17.37 -1.69
CA VAL A 129 23.37 17.94 -2.88
C VAL A 129 21.91 17.52 -2.82
N GLU A 130 21.06 18.51 -2.57
CA GLU A 130 19.62 18.30 -2.44
C GLU A 130 19.02 17.94 -3.82
N PRO A 131 18.24 16.85 -3.92
CA PRO A 131 17.57 16.51 -5.17
C PRO A 131 16.48 17.54 -5.50
N GLY A 132 16.08 17.61 -6.75
CA GLY A 132 14.93 18.41 -7.17
C GLY A 132 13.63 17.89 -6.56
N ASN A 133 12.58 18.72 -6.52
CA ASN A 133 11.29 18.35 -5.99
C ASN A 133 10.59 17.31 -6.86
N ASP A 134 9.90 16.39 -6.20
CA ASP A 134 9.02 15.46 -6.88
C ASP A 134 7.75 16.14 -7.38
N LEU A 135 7.26 15.70 -8.53
CA LEU A 135 6.02 16.20 -9.11
C LEU A 135 4.94 15.14 -9.06
N ARG A 136 3.71 15.59 -8.87
CA ARG A 136 2.52 14.76 -8.94
C ARG A 136 1.63 15.20 -10.09
N TYR A 137 1.24 14.25 -10.94
CA TYR A 137 0.31 14.45 -12.05
C TYR A 137 -0.87 13.48 -11.94
N ASN A 138 -2.10 13.96 -12.02
CA ASN A 138 -3.29 13.11 -12.03
C ASN A 138 -3.65 12.81 -13.49
N LEU A 139 -3.64 11.53 -13.84
CA LEU A 139 -4.00 11.05 -15.17
C LEU A 139 -5.37 10.36 -15.13
N GLU A 140 -6.34 10.94 -15.81
CA GLU A 140 -7.67 10.35 -15.95
C GLU A 140 -7.70 9.38 -17.13
N ILE A 141 -8.22 8.18 -16.86
CA ILE A 141 -8.42 7.12 -17.85
C ILE A 141 -9.83 6.53 -17.73
N THR A 142 -10.31 5.89 -18.79
CA THR A 142 -11.57 5.15 -18.75
C THR A 142 -11.36 3.75 -18.18
N LEU A 143 -12.46 3.05 -17.86
CA LEU A 143 -12.42 1.68 -17.35
C LEU A 143 -11.82 0.71 -18.38
N GLU A 144 -12.15 0.90 -19.66
CA GLU A 144 -11.65 0.09 -20.77
C GLU A 144 -10.15 0.29 -20.98
N GLU A 145 -9.67 1.55 -20.86
CA GLU A 145 -8.26 1.87 -20.92
C GLU A 145 -7.49 1.23 -19.74
N ALA A 146 -8.09 1.26 -18.54
CA ALA A 146 -7.51 0.61 -17.37
C ALA A 146 -7.47 -0.93 -17.53
N ALA A 147 -8.48 -1.52 -18.15
CA ALA A 147 -8.56 -2.96 -18.35
C ALA A 147 -7.58 -3.49 -19.42
N LYS A 148 -7.42 -2.74 -20.52
CA LYS A 148 -6.58 -3.13 -21.67
C LYS A 148 -5.16 -2.63 -21.59
N GLY A 149 -4.93 -1.58 -20.77
CA GLY A 149 -3.72 -0.78 -20.80
C GLY A 149 -3.74 0.23 -21.96
N VAL A 150 -3.03 1.33 -21.79
CA VAL A 150 -3.01 2.40 -22.80
C VAL A 150 -1.70 3.19 -22.73
N GLU A 151 -1.24 3.66 -23.86
CA GLU A 151 -0.20 4.68 -23.94
C GLU A 151 -0.84 6.07 -24.09
N LYS A 152 -0.52 6.97 -23.15
CA LYS A 152 -1.00 8.37 -23.21
C LYS A 152 0.17 9.34 -23.18
N THR A 153 0.11 10.36 -23.99
CA THR A 153 1.05 11.48 -23.95
C THR A 153 0.52 12.52 -22.98
N ILE A 154 1.29 12.83 -21.96
CA ILE A 154 0.99 13.92 -21.02
C ILE A 154 1.87 15.12 -21.29
N LYS A 155 1.33 16.31 -21.05
CA LYS A 155 2.04 17.59 -21.06
C LYS A 155 1.98 18.19 -19.66
N TYR A 156 3.13 18.42 -19.07
CA TYR A 156 3.19 19.03 -17.75
C TYR A 156 4.29 20.08 -17.66
N LYS A 157 4.13 20.99 -16.72
CA LYS A 157 5.10 22.07 -16.47
C LYS A 157 6.02 21.63 -15.33
N ARG A 158 7.32 21.86 -15.49
CA ARG A 158 8.30 21.68 -14.42
C ARG A 158 9.35 22.79 -14.45
N ASN A 159 10.08 22.95 -13.37
CA ASN A 159 11.30 23.72 -13.35
C ASN A 159 12.44 22.80 -13.84
N GLY A 160 12.86 23.00 -15.08
CA GLY A 160 13.98 22.30 -15.70
C GLY A 160 15.29 23.05 -15.54
N LYS A 161 16.41 22.48 -15.96
CA LYS A 161 17.68 23.20 -16.04
C LYS A 161 17.57 24.32 -17.05
N CYS A 162 17.99 25.50 -16.67
CA CYS A 162 18.02 26.64 -17.58
C CYS A 162 18.97 26.37 -18.74
N GLU A 163 18.45 26.34 -19.97
CA GLU A 163 19.22 26.06 -21.20
C GLU A 163 20.31 27.08 -21.45
N PHE A 164 20.12 28.34 -21.04
CA PHE A 164 21.06 29.42 -21.28
C PHE A 164 22.31 29.38 -20.40
N CYS A 165 22.17 28.91 -19.14
CA CYS A 165 23.30 28.83 -18.21
C CYS A 165 23.64 27.40 -17.82
N ASN A 166 22.98 26.40 -18.40
CA ASN A 166 23.17 24.96 -18.10
C ASN A 166 23.12 24.64 -16.59
N GLY A 167 22.25 25.36 -15.87
CA GLY A 167 22.04 25.12 -14.43
C GLY A 167 23.01 25.91 -13.52
N THR A 168 23.99 26.67 -14.04
CA THR A 168 24.96 27.40 -13.21
C THR A 168 24.39 28.67 -12.57
N GLY A 169 23.29 29.20 -13.07
CA GLY A 169 22.76 30.51 -12.70
C GLY A 169 23.57 31.70 -13.18
N ALA A 170 24.71 31.48 -13.84
CA ALA A 170 25.62 32.52 -14.33
C ALA A 170 25.46 32.78 -15.83
N GLU A 171 25.45 34.07 -16.26
CA GLU A 171 25.30 34.45 -17.67
C GLU A 171 26.45 33.91 -18.54
N ASP A 172 27.67 33.99 -18.04
CA ASP A 172 28.88 33.55 -18.74
C ASP A 172 29.39 32.18 -18.22
N GLY A 173 28.58 31.44 -17.42
CA GLY A 173 28.97 30.21 -16.75
C GLY A 173 29.99 30.41 -15.61
N LYS A 174 30.46 31.66 -15.38
CA LYS A 174 31.47 31.97 -14.36
C LYS A 174 30.82 32.07 -12.97
N THR A 175 31.35 31.29 -12.06
CA THR A 175 30.92 31.30 -10.65
C THR A 175 32.09 31.62 -9.74
N LYS A 176 31.83 32.31 -8.65
CA LYS A 176 32.81 32.60 -7.59
C LYS A 176 32.45 31.83 -6.31
N THR A 177 33.42 31.60 -5.45
CA THR A 177 33.20 31.01 -4.13
C THR A 177 32.21 31.87 -3.32
N CYS A 178 31.23 31.25 -2.73
CA CYS A 178 30.25 31.95 -1.91
C CYS A 178 30.91 32.57 -0.67
N PRO A 179 30.81 33.92 -0.49
CA PRO A 179 31.48 34.62 0.59
C PRO A 179 30.87 34.24 1.97
N THR A 180 29.60 33.90 2.03
CA THR A 180 28.89 33.64 3.28
C THR A 180 29.27 32.29 3.91
N CYS A 181 29.50 31.26 3.10
CA CYS A 181 29.90 29.93 3.60
C CYS A 181 31.34 29.56 3.22
N ASN A 182 32.08 30.45 2.57
CA ASN A 182 33.45 30.21 2.09
C ASN A 182 33.58 28.91 1.31
N GLY A 183 32.57 28.60 0.47
CA GLY A 183 32.56 27.41 -0.37
C GLY A 183 32.03 26.13 0.33
N GLN A 184 31.69 26.17 1.61
CA GLN A 184 31.22 24.97 2.34
C GLN A 184 29.78 24.57 2.01
N GLY A 185 28.97 25.44 1.43
CA GLY A 185 27.56 25.19 1.12
C GLY A 185 26.64 25.27 2.35
N THR A 186 27.18 25.19 3.56
CA THR A 186 26.44 25.19 4.82
C THR A 186 27.01 26.22 5.78
N ILE A 187 26.17 26.75 6.66
CA ILE A 187 26.56 27.65 7.76
C ILE A 187 26.23 26.98 9.10
N ARG A 188 27.13 27.16 10.07
CA ARG A 188 26.92 26.65 11.43
C ARG A 188 26.36 27.78 12.27
N THR A 189 25.17 27.59 12.80
CA THR A 189 24.52 28.50 13.75
C THR A 189 24.60 27.93 15.15
N GLN A 190 25.07 28.71 16.08
CA GLN A 190 25.06 28.32 17.50
C GLN A 190 23.89 29.01 18.17
N GLN A 191 22.96 28.26 18.69
CA GLN A 191 21.87 28.76 19.52
C GLN A 191 22.14 28.39 21.00
N ARG A 192 22.18 29.40 21.86
CA ARG A 192 22.23 29.19 23.30
C ARG A 192 20.80 28.89 23.78
N THR A 193 20.60 27.69 24.27
CA THR A 193 19.36 27.27 24.93
C THR A 193 19.60 27.13 26.43
N ILE A 194 18.53 27.03 27.23
CA ILE A 194 18.61 26.84 28.70
C ILE A 194 19.37 25.54 29.05
N LEU A 195 19.44 24.58 28.13
CA LEU A 195 20.10 23.27 28.30
C LEU A 195 21.54 23.23 27.72
N GLY A 196 22.06 24.36 27.21
CA GLY A 196 23.42 24.42 26.66
C GLY A 196 23.49 25.06 25.28
N VAL A 197 24.66 25.00 24.64
CA VAL A 197 24.91 25.53 23.29
C VAL A 197 24.59 24.45 22.29
N MET A 198 23.53 24.65 21.51
CA MET A 198 23.16 23.76 20.41
C MET A 198 23.78 24.28 19.13
N GLN A 199 24.57 23.45 18.43
CA GLN A 199 25.10 23.76 17.11
C GLN A 199 24.19 23.14 16.07
N SER A 200 23.56 23.96 15.23
CA SER A 200 22.81 23.48 14.07
C SER A 200 23.56 23.86 12.79
N GLN A 201 23.58 22.94 11.83
CA GLN A 201 24.14 23.16 10.52
C GLN A 201 22.97 23.39 9.54
N THR A 202 22.90 24.58 8.94
CA THR A 202 21.85 24.94 7.97
C THR A 202 22.45 25.19 6.60
N ILE A 203 21.66 24.96 5.56
CA ILE A 203 22.05 25.24 4.17
C ILE A 203 22.30 26.74 4.04
N CYS A 204 23.38 27.13 3.38
CA CYS A 204 23.71 28.53 3.14
C CYS A 204 22.61 29.22 2.29
N PRO A 205 21.99 30.31 2.78
CA PRO A 205 20.89 30.97 2.08
C PRO A 205 21.31 31.61 0.73
N ASP A 206 22.57 32.00 0.58
CA ASP A 206 23.04 32.70 -0.61
C ASP A 206 23.41 31.77 -1.77
N CYS A 207 23.99 30.62 -1.47
CA CYS A 207 24.38 29.65 -2.48
C CYS A 207 23.50 28.38 -2.51
N HIS A 208 22.52 28.27 -1.62
CA HIS A 208 21.59 27.13 -1.53
C HIS A 208 22.31 25.78 -1.52
N GLY A 209 23.45 25.67 -0.84
CA GLY A 209 24.21 24.42 -0.72
C GLY A 209 25.30 24.22 -1.77
N THR A 210 25.35 25.00 -2.86
CA THR A 210 26.34 24.81 -3.95
C THR A 210 27.75 25.25 -3.56
N GLY A 211 27.92 26.08 -2.53
CA GLY A 211 29.20 26.70 -2.19
C GLY A 211 29.70 27.76 -3.20
N LYS A 212 28.96 27.98 -4.29
CA LYS A 212 29.32 28.93 -5.37
C LYS A 212 28.15 29.86 -5.66
N VAL A 213 28.46 31.08 -6.09
CA VAL A 213 27.47 32.08 -6.51
C VAL A 213 27.87 32.63 -7.88
N PRO A 214 26.90 32.97 -8.75
CA PRO A 214 27.19 33.50 -10.06
C PRO A 214 27.87 34.87 -9.95
N GLU A 215 28.89 35.14 -10.77
CA GLU A 215 29.48 36.46 -10.89
C GLU A 215 28.51 37.50 -11.51
N LYS A 216 27.85 37.06 -12.60
CA LYS A 216 26.74 37.77 -13.22
C LYS A 216 25.53 36.85 -13.29
N LYS A 217 24.41 37.33 -12.77
CA LYS A 217 23.15 36.52 -12.77
C LYS A 217 22.66 36.34 -14.20
N CYS A 218 22.33 35.11 -14.57
CA CYS A 218 21.71 34.77 -15.84
C CYS A 218 20.39 35.53 -15.99
N LYS A 219 20.20 36.20 -17.12
CA LYS A 219 18.99 37.01 -17.39
C LYS A 219 17.72 36.18 -17.51
N HIS A 220 17.82 34.90 -17.89
CA HIS A 220 16.68 34.03 -18.09
C HIS A 220 16.18 33.40 -16.79
N CYS A 221 17.06 32.93 -15.93
CA CYS A 221 16.70 32.27 -14.66
C CYS A 221 16.95 33.17 -13.44
N HIS A 222 17.42 34.42 -13.62
CA HIS A 222 17.70 35.37 -12.55
C HIS A 222 18.63 34.82 -11.43
N GLY A 223 19.52 33.89 -11.81
CA GLY A 223 20.50 33.29 -10.91
C GLY A 223 20.10 31.98 -10.27
N THR A 224 18.86 31.49 -10.47
CA THR A 224 18.38 30.23 -9.86
C THR A 224 18.93 28.98 -10.53
N GLY A 225 19.46 29.09 -11.75
CA GLY A 225 19.90 27.93 -12.54
C GLY A 225 18.76 27.09 -13.14
N THR A 226 17.50 27.36 -12.77
CA THR A 226 16.31 26.61 -13.25
C THR A 226 15.36 27.55 -14.00
N ALA A 227 14.65 27.04 -14.99
CA ALA A 227 13.63 27.74 -15.77
C ALA A 227 12.40 26.86 -15.98
N LYS A 228 11.23 27.48 -16.12
CA LYS A 228 9.99 26.79 -16.41
C LYS A 228 10.01 26.21 -17.82
N GLU A 229 9.78 24.93 -17.95
CA GLU A 229 9.64 24.23 -19.23
C GLU A 229 8.36 23.40 -19.28
N ILE A 230 7.88 23.14 -20.49
CA ILE A 230 6.77 22.22 -20.73
C ILE A 230 7.36 20.94 -21.30
N VAL A 231 7.14 19.83 -20.59
CA VAL A 231 7.63 18.52 -21.01
C VAL A 231 6.47 17.68 -21.52
N GLU A 232 6.67 17.10 -22.71
CA GLU A 232 5.78 16.05 -23.23
C GLU A 232 6.41 14.69 -22.98
N LYS A 233 5.64 13.78 -22.37
CA LYS A 233 6.10 12.42 -22.11
C LYS A 233 5.02 11.40 -22.43
N LYS A 234 5.40 10.35 -23.15
CA LYS A 234 4.57 9.16 -23.35
C LYS A 234 4.63 8.30 -22.08
N ILE A 235 3.46 7.98 -21.57
CA ILE A 235 3.25 7.21 -20.35
C ILE A 235 2.57 5.91 -20.75
N ASN A 236 3.19 4.81 -20.38
CA ASN A 236 2.59 3.49 -20.56
C ASN A 236 1.85 3.10 -19.28
N VAL A 237 0.53 2.98 -19.38
CA VAL A 237 -0.35 2.53 -18.30
C VAL A 237 -0.57 1.02 -18.47
N PRO A 238 -0.11 0.19 -17.53
CA PRO A 238 -0.27 -1.25 -17.65
C PRO A 238 -1.74 -1.68 -17.51
N ALA A 239 -2.09 -2.77 -18.20
CA ALA A 239 -3.41 -3.37 -18.08
C ALA A 239 -3.69 -3.88 -16.67
N GLY A 240 -4.88 -3.62 -16.15
CA GLY A 240 -5.30 -4.04 -14.82
C GLY A 240 -5.03 -3.03 -13.72
N ILE A 241 -4.49 -1.85 -14.04
CA ILE A 241 -4.18 -0.80 -13.06
C ILE A 241 -5.41 -0.38 -12.27
N ASP A 242 -5.23 -0.14 -10.95
CA ASP A 242 -6.32 0.29 -10.06
C ASP A 242 -6.43 1.81 -9.93
N ASP A 243 -7.61 2.28 -9.50
CA ASP A 243 -7.81 3.70 -9.16
C ASP A 243 -6.91 4.11 -8.00
N GLY A 244 -6.35 5.31 -8.09
CA GLY A 244 -5.42 5.84 -7.10
C GLY A 244 -4.01 5.27 -7.15
N GLN A 245 -3.72 4.30 -8.01
CA GLN A 245 -2.39 3.72 -8.13
C GLN A 245 -1.40 4.72 -8.70
N LYS A 246 -0.16 4.66 -8.21
CA LYS A 246 0.91 5.60 -8.57
C LYS A 246 1.93 4.92 -9.48
N LEU A 247 2.24 5.55 -10.60
CA LEU A 247 3.34 5.18 -11.48
C LEU A 247 4.49 6.16 -11.26
N LYS A 248 5.67 5.65 -10.93
CA LYS A 248 6.87 6.45 -10.69
C LYS A 248 7.74 6.51 -11.94
N TYR A 249 8.10 7.70 -12.35
CA TYR A 249 9.04 7.96 -13.43
C TYR A 249 10.23 8.75 -12.88
N ALA A 250 11.38 8.08 -12.76
CA ALA A 250 12.58 8.65 -12.17
C ALA A 250 13.15 9.81 -13.01
N GLY A 251 13.59 10.88 -12.32
CA GLY A 251 14.26 12.04 -12.93
C GLY A 251 13.37 12.94 -13.79
N LEU A 252 12.06 12.73 -13.80
CA LEU A 252 11.10 13.55 -14.54
C LEU A 252 10.42 14.63 -13.70
N GLY A 253 10.78 14.76 -12.43
CA GLY A 253 10.39 15.86 -11.55
C GLY A 253 11.12 17.16 -11.83
N GLU A 254 11.18 18.07 -10.87
CA GLU A 254 11.89 19.34 -10.99
C GLU A 254 13.40 19.15 -10.97
N ALA A 255 14.11 20.06 -11.61
CA ALA A 255 15.56 20.11 -11.54
C ALA A 255 16.01 20.60 -10.15
N SER A 256 17.08 20.01 -9.63
CA SER A 256 17.75 20.51 -8.44
C SER A 256 18.37 21.89 -8.69
N GLN A 257 18.20 22.80 -7.76
CA GLN A 257 18.86 24.11 -7.80
C GLN A 257 20.36 24.03 -7.49
N ASN A 258 20.79 22.93 -6.89
CA ASN A 258 22.15 22.74 -6.39
C ASN A 258 22.98 21.79 -7.24
N GLY A 259 22.55 21.49 -8.48
CA GLY A 259 23.25 20.58 -9.37
C GLY A 259 23.08 19.08 -9.01
N GLY A 260 22.14 18.76 -8.12
CA GLY A 260 21.74 17.41 -7.78
C GLY A 260 20.92 16.71 -8.87
N PRO A 261 20.49 15.49 -8.63
CA PRO A 261 19.58 14.78 -9.52
C PRO A 261 18.23 15.48 -9.54
N ASN A 262 17.51 15.35 -10.66
CA ASN A 262 16.14 15.80 -10.73
C ASN A 262 15.28 14.95 -9.79
N GLY A 263 14.19 15.52 -9.29
CA GLY A 263 13.15 14.77 -8.60
C GLY A 263 12.42 13.78 -9.51
N ASP A 264 11.45 13.08 -9.00
CA ASP A 264 10.68 12.08 -9.71
C ASP A 264 9.28 12.61 -10.08
N LEU A 265 8.69 12.04 -11.12
CA LEU A 265 7.30 12.30 -11.48
C LEU A 265 6.43 11.12 -11.04
N TYR A 266 5.48 11.41 -10.17
CA TYR A 266 4.45 10.45 -9.74
C TYR A 266 3.15 10.71 -10.49
N ILE A 267 2.73 9.74 -11.30
CA ILE A 267 1.46 9.79 -12.00
C ILE A 267 0.45 9.01 -11.20
N VAL A 268 -0.57 9.69 -10.71
CA VAL A 268 -1.70 9.09 -9.99
C VAL A 268 -2.80 8.82 -10.99
N ILE A 269 -3.13 7.56 -11.15
CA ILE A 269 -4.21 7.13 -12.04
C ILE A 269 -5.56 7.44 -11.38
N ARG A 270 -6.47 8.02 -12.18
CA ARG A 270 -7.88 8.22 -11.83
C ARG A 270 -8.76 7.58 -12.87
N ILE A 271 -9.52 6.56 -12.46
CA ILE A 271 -10.45 5.85 -13.35
C ILE A 271 -11.79 6.58 -13.27
N LYS A 272 -12.30 6.99 -14.45
CA LYS A 272 -13.62 7.62 -14.52
C LYS A 272 -14.70 6.62 -14.13
N PRO A 273 -15.74 7.05 -13.40
CA PRO A 273 -16.91 6.21 -13.17
C PRO A 273 -17.47 5.72 -14.51
N HIS A 274 -17.90 4.46 -14.57
CA HIS A 274 -18.48 3.86 -15.75
C HIS A 274 -19.98 3.68 -15.56
N ASP A 275 -20.79 3.97 -16.61
CA ASP A 275 -22.25 3.99 -16.51
C ASP A 275 -22.87 2.61 -16.25
N ILE A 276 -22.21 1.54 -16.71
CA ILE A 276 -22.73 0.17 -16.64
C ILE A 276 -22.01 -0.68 -15.60
N PHE A 277 -20.68 -0.52 -15.49
CA PHE A 277 -19.85 -1.39 -14.70
C PHE A 277 -19.36 -0.73 -13.42
N ILE A 278 -19.42 -1.48 -12.31
CA ILE A 278 -18.79 -1.14 -11.04
C ILE A 278 -17.62 -2.11 -10.85
N ARG A 279 -16.40 -1.58 -10.78
CA ARG A 279 -15.20 -2.39 -10.56
C ARG A 279 -15.01 -2.67 -9.08
N GLN A 280 -14.74 -3.93 -8.74
CA GLN A 280 -14.29 -4.35 -7.40
C GLN A 280 -13.10 -5.30 -7.55
N GLY A 281 -11.91 -4.77 -7.36
CA GLY A 281 -10.67 -5.51 -7.62
C GLY A 281 -10.54 -5.89 -9.11
N GLU A 282 -10.46 -7.17 -9.39
CA GLU A 282 -10.38 -7.72 -10.76
C GLU A 282 -11.77 -8.00 -11.36
N ASN A 283 -12.83 -8.00 -10.55
CA ASN A 283 -14.18 -8.29 -10.97
C ASN A 283 -14.95 -7.03 -11.38
N LEU A 284 -15.88 -7.23 -12.31
CA LEU A 284 -16.82 -6.21 -12.77
C LEU A 284 -18.24 -6.61 -12.38
N TYR A 285 -18.98 -5.67 -11.84
CA TYR A 285 -20.38 -5.85 -11.51
C TYR A 285 -21.22 -5.02 -12.44
N CYS A 286 -22.29 -5.59 -12.97
CA CYS A 286 -23.29 -4.87 -13.76
C CYS A 286 -24.71 -5.35 -13.40
N GLU A 287 -25.67 -4.44 -13.51
CA GLU A 287 -27.09 -4.74 -13.37
C GLU A 287 -27.71 -4.83 -14.75
N VAL A 288 -28.40 -5.93 -15.00
CA VAL A 288 -29.07 -6.16 -16.28
C VAL A 288 -30.56 -6.33 -16.01
N PRO A 289 -31.40 -5.39 -16.52
CA PRO A 289 -32.83 -5.53 -16.42
C PRO A 289 -33.33 -6.63 -17.35
N ILE A 290 -34.15 -7.52 -16.82
CA ILE A 290 -34.81 -8.60 -17.58
C ILE A 290 -36.33 -8.47 -17.46
N SER A 291 -37.04 -8.90 -18.48
CA SER A 291 -38.50 -8.91 -18.43
C SER A 291 -39.00 -9.97 -17.44
N TYR A 292 -40.21 -9.74 -16.89
CA TYR A 292 -40.88 -10.73 -16.04
C TYR A 292 -41.02 -12.08 -16.76
N ALA A 293 -41.38 -12.06 -18.05
CA ALA A 293 -41.54 -13.28 -18.85
C ALA A 293 -40.21 -14.04 -18.94
N THR A 294 -39.09 -13.35 -19.21
CA THR A 294 -37.74 -13.97 -19.27
C THR A 294 -37.33 -14.53 -17.91
N ALA A 295 -37.70 -13.85 -16.82
CA ALA A 295 -37.38 -14.32 -15.47
C ALA A 295 -38.15 -15.62 -15.13
N VAL A 296 -39.40 -15.72 -15.51
CA VAL A 296 -40.27 -16.87 -15.21
C VAL A 296 -39.98 -18.06 -16.15
N LEU A 297 -39.92 -17.81 -17.47
CA LEU A 297 -39.80 -18.86 -18.47
C LEU A 297 -38.37 -19.26 -18.81
N GLY A 298 -37.40 -18.47 -18.30
CA GLY A 298 -36.03 -18.56 -18.79
C GLY A 298 -35.87 -17.90 -20.15
N GLY A 299 -34.64 -17.90 -20.65
CA GLY A 299 -34.34 -17.34 -21.96
C GLY A 299 -32.88 -16.97 -22.12
N GLU A 300 -32.60 -16.23 -23.18
CA GLU A 300 -31.26 -15.70 -23.46
C GLU A 300 -31.29 -14.18 -23.39
N VAL A 301 -30.24 -13.62 -22.72
CA VAL A 301 -30.08 -12.18 -22.56
C VAL A 301 -28.68 -11.79 -23.00
N GLU A 302 -28.56 -10.69 -23.74
CA GLU A 302 -27.28 -10.11 -24.09
C GLU A 302 -26.75 -9.28 -22.92
N VAL A 303 -25.56 -9.64 -22.45
CA VAL A 303 -24.84 -8.94 -21.38
C VAL A 303 -23.67 -8.18 -21.99
N PRO A 304 -23.47 -6.90 -21.69
CA PRO A 304 -22.29 -6.16 -22.13
C PRO A 304 -21.03 -6.72 -21.46
N THR A 305 -19.93 -6.72 -22.19
CA THR A 305 -18.59 -7.04 -21.69
C THR A 305 -17.61 -5.96 -22.16
N LEU A 306 -16.39 -5.92 -21.60
CA LEU A 306 -15.35 -4.99 -22.06
C LEU A 306 -14.91 -5.25 -23.54
N ASN A 307 -15.25 -6.42 -24.09
CA ASN A 307 -14.86 -6.82 -25.45
C ASN A 307 -16.04 -6.89 -26.42
N GLY A 308 -17.24 -6.48 -26.00
CA GLY A 308 -18.47 -6.54 -26.82
C GLY A 308 -19.64 -7.08 -26.02
N LYS A 309 -20.49 -7.88 -26.65
CA LYS A 309 -21.68 -8.47 -26.04
C LYS A 309 -21.52 -9.99 -25.91
N LYS A 310 -22.08 -10.56 -24.87
CA LYS A 310 -22.12 -12.01 -24.64
C LYS A 310 -23.53 -12.45 -24.31
N THR A 311 -24.03 -13.45 -25.04
CA THR A 311 -25.33 -14.04 -24.75
C THR A 311 -25.22 -15.01 -23.59
N VAL A 312 -26.10 -14.87 -22.60
CA VAL A 312 -26.12 -15.66 -21.36
C VAL A 312 -27.51 -16.25 -21.18
N LYS A 313 -27.57 -17.52 -20.77
CA LYS A 313 -28.81 -18.18 -20.45
C LYS A 313 -29.30 -17.78 -19.07
N VAL A 314 -30.52 -17.32 -19.01
CA VAL A 314 -31.24 -17.03 -17.77
C VAL A 314 -32.07 -18.29 -17.43
N PRO A 315 -31.82 -18.94 -16.28
CA PRO A 315 -32.61 -20.08 -15.85
C PRO A 315 -34.06 -19.71 -15.60
N GLU A 316 -34.96 -20.66 -15.81
CA GLU A 316 -36.38 -20.57 -15.44
C GLU A 316 -36.52 -20.31 -13.93
N GLY A 317 -37.46 -19.43 -13.54
CA GLY A 317 -37.70 -19.08 -12.14
C GLY A 317 -36.59 -18.22 -11.55
N THR A 318 -35.89 -17.40 -12.34
CA THR A 318 -34.85 -16.50 -11.86
C THR A 318 -35.44 -15.37 -11.02
N GLU A 319 -35.03 -15.28 -9.76
CA GLU A 319 -35.45 -14.21 -8.83
C GLU A 319 -34.72 -12.91 -9.11
N SER A 320 -35.38 -11.78 -8.77
CA SER A 320 -34.74 -10.45 -8.81
C SER A 320 -33.59 -10.39 -7.83
N GLY A 321 -32.45 -9.87 -8.28
CA GLY A 321 -31.22 -9.82 -7.49
C GLY A 321 -30.31 -11.06 -7.64
N LYS A 322 -30.72 -12.08 -8.39
CA LYS A 322 -29.89 -13.26 -8.65
C LYS A 322 -28.60 -12.87 -9.37
N LEU A 323 -27.50 -13.38 -8.87
CA LEU A 323 -26.18 -13.15 -9.43
C LEU A 323 -25.80 -14.28 -10.40
N LEU A 324 -25.30 -13.90 -11.56
CA LEU A 324 -24.70 -14.80 -12.53
C LEU A 324 -23.24 -14.41 -12.75
N LYS A 325 -22.36 -15.39 -12.70
CA LYS A 325 -20.93 -15.22 -12.91
C LYS A 325 -20.55 -15.59 -14.35
N ILE A 326 -19.87 -14.66 -15.03
CA ILE A 326 -19.29 -14.88 -16.35
C ILE A 326 -17.77 -14.91 -16.17
N SER A 327 -17.19 -16.11 -16.22
CA SER A 327 -15.78 -16.31 -15.90
C SER A 327 -14.85 -15.74 -16.98
N GLY A 328 -13.75 -15.10 -16.53
CA GLY A 328 -12.66 -14.63 -17.39
C GLY A 328 -12.95 -13.38 -18.23
N GLU A 329 -14.10 -12.70 -18.00
CA GLU A 329 -14.47 -11.47 -18.72
C GLU A 329 -14.22 -10.19 -17.91
N GLY A 330 -13.67 -10.32 -16.71
CA GLY A 330 -13.26 -9.18 -15.86
C GLY A 330 -11.94 -8.54 -16.29
N ILE A 331 -11.31 -7.85 -15.35
CA ILE A 331 -10.06 -7.13 -15.56
C ILE A 331 -8.87 -8.07 -15.36
N LYS A 332 -7.81 -7.86 -16.15
CA LYS A 332 -6.57 -8.60 -16.01
C LYS A 332 -5.90 -8.26 -14.68
N SER A 333 -5.40 -9.28 -13.96
CA SER A 333 -4.62 -9.05 -12.74
C SER A 333 -3.29 -8.35 -13.05
N LEU A 334 -2.97 -7.30 -12.30
CA LEU A 334 -1.70 -6.58 -12.44
C LEU A 334 -0.52 -7.36 -11.86
N ARG A 335 -0.75 -8.14 -10.79
CA ARG A 335 0.27 -8.88 -10.03
C ARG A 335 0.22 -10.38 -10.19
N GLY A 336 -0.86 -10.92 -10.77
CA GLY A 336 -1.13 -12.35 -10.88
C GLY A 336 -1.35 -12.81 -12.32
N TYR A 337 -1.61 -14.11 -12.46
CA TYR A 337 -2.01 -14.72 -13.72
C TYR A 337 -3.54 -14.81 -13.77
N GLY A 338 -4.12 -14.38 -14.89
CA GLY A 338 -5.55 -14.52 -15.15
C GLY A 338 -6.29 -13.21 -15.26
N LYS A 339 -7.61 -13.34 -15.42
CA LYS A 339 -8.59 -12.26 -15.46
C LYS A 339 -9.65 -12.51 -14.40
N GLY A 340 -10.19 -11.45 -13.84
CA GLY A 340 -11.39 -11.53 -13.02
C GLY A 340 -12.63 -11.92 -13.82
N ASP A 341 -13.77 -11.83 -13.20
CA ASP A 341 -15.06 -12.25 -13.73
C ASP A 341 -16.01 -11.06 -13.86
N ILE A 342 -17.03 -11.18 -14.70
CA ILE A 342 -18.17 -10.29 -14.68
C ILE A 342 -19.26 -10.95 -13.82
N ILE A 343 -19.76 -10.20 -12.84
CA ILE A 343 -20.87 -10.61 -11.99
C ILE A 343 -22.10 -9.81 -12.39
N VAL A 344 -23.02 -10.48 -13.02
CA VAL A 344 -24.28 -9.91 -13.51
C VAL A 344 -25.34 -10.08 -12.45
N LYS A 345 -25.96 -8.97 -12.05
CA LYS A 345 -27.13 -8.97 -11.18
C LYS A 345 -28.38 -8.77 -12.04
N PHE A 346 -29.24 -9.77 -12.09
CA PHE A 346 -30.51 -9.63 -12.78
C PHE A 346 -31.52 -8.84 -11.95
N THR A 347 -32.12 -7.83 -12.57
CA THR A 347 -33.18 -7.04 -11.97
C THR A 347 -34.45 -7.19 -12.81
N ILE A 348 -35.53 -7.65 -12.20
CA ILE A 348 -36.79 -7.82 -12.93
C ILE A 348 -37.44 -6.47 -13.10
N GLU A 349 -37.63 -6.04 -14.35
CA GLU A 349 -38.32 -4.81 -14.68
C GLU A 349 -39.81 -5.06 -14.79
N THR A 350 -40.59 -4.29 -14.00
CA THR A 350 -42.05 -4.32 -14.06
C THR A 350 -42.53 -3.50 -15.24
N PRO A 351 -43.31 -4.07 -16.19
CA PRO A 351 -43.79 -3.37 -17.37
C PRO A 351 -44.76 -2.24 -16.95
N LYS A 352 -44.60 -1.08 -17.59
CA LYS A 352 -45.41 0.12 -17.34
C LYS A 352 -46.26 0.44 -18.58
N LYS A 353 -47.36 1.19 -18.43
CA LYS A 353 -48.24 1.66 -19.52
C LYS A 353 -48.84 0.51 -20.36
N LEU A 354 -49.40 -0.49 -19.68
CA LEU A 354 -50.05 -1.63 -20.31
C LEU A 354 -51.36 -1.20 -21.03
N THR A 355 -51.62 -1.78 -22.20
CA THR A 355 -52.90 -1.71 -22.89
C THR A 355 -53.95 -2.52 -22.13
N ASP A 356 -55.26 -2.27 -22.38
CA ASP A 356 -56.31 -2.99 -21.68
C ASP A 356 -56.30 -4.49 -21.98
N LYS A 357 -55.97 -4.85 -23.22
CA LYS A 357 -55.76 -6.26 -23.60
C LYS A 357 -54.63 -6.94 -22.85
N GLN A 358 -53.54 -6.21 -22.60
CA GLN A 358 -52.41 -6.75 -21.83
C GLN A 358 -52.76 -6.91 -20.35
N LYS A 359 -53.52 -5.97 -19.79
CA LYS A 359 -54.03 -6.07 -18.41
C LYS A 359 -54.93 -7.31 -18.25
N GLU A 360 -55.84 -7.53 -19.22
CA GLU A 360 -56.76 -8.69 -19.20
C GLU A 360 -55.95 -10.02 -19.25
N LEU A 361 -54.94 -10.10 -20.12
CA LEU A 361 -54.11 -11.29 -20.18
C LEU A 361 -53.34 -11.55 -18.90
N LEU A 362 -52.84 -10.47 -18.25
CA LEU A 362 -52.10 -10.58 -17.00
C LEU A 362 -53.03 -11.00 -15.84
N GLN A 363 -54.29 -10.51 -15.84
CA GLN A 363 -55.31 -10.96 -14.87
C GLN A 363 -55.65 -12.42 -15.02
N LYS A 364 -55.90 -12.89 -16.24
CA LYS A 364 -56.11 -14.33 -16.54
C LYS A 364 -54.94 -15.18 -16.12
N PHE A 365 -53.73 -14.69 -16.30
CA PHE A 365 -52.54 -15.42 -15.84
C PHE A 365 -52.52 -15.50 -14.31
N GLU A 366 -52.73 -14.40 -13.59
CA GLU A 366 -52.76 -14.38 -12.12
C GLU A 366 -53.88 -15.31 -11.55
N GLU A 367 -55.06 -15.34 -12.17
CA GLU A 367 -56.18 -16.23 -11.81
C GLU A 367 -55.86 -17.71 -11.99
N SER A 368 -54.94 -18.03 -12.92
CA SER A 368 -54.50 -19.40 -13.17
C SER A 368 -53.49 -19.92 -12.15
N LEU A 369 -52.88 -19.00 -11.37
CA LEU A 369 -51.87 -19.31 -10.37
C LEU A 369 -52.50 -19.71 -9.03
N ASN A 370 -51.81 -20.53 -8.27
CA ASN A 370 -52.20 -21.01 -6.96
C ASN A 370 -51.08 -20.88 -5.93
N ASP A 371 -51.38 -21.20 -4.66
CA ASP A 371 -50.43 -21.09 -3.55
C ASP A 371 -49.11 -21.87 -3.76
N LYS A 372 -49.12 -22.88 -4.60
CA LYS A 372 -47.91 -23.65 -4.91
C LYS A 372 -46.91 -22.86 -5.79
N ASN A 373 -47.40 -21.87 -6.52
CA ASN A 373 -46.61 -21.01 -7.39
C ASN A 373 -45.95 -19.86 -6.60
N TYR A 374 -46.38 -19.61 -5.34
CA TYR A 374 -45.90 -18.51 -4.51
C TYR A 374 -45.42 -18.94 -3.12
N GLU A 375 -44.31 -19.69 -3.09
CA GLU A 375 -43.78 -20.23 -1.82
C GLU A 375 -43.46 -19.15 -0.76
N GLN A 376 -42.87 -18.04 -1.18
CA GLN A 376 -42.55 -16.94 -0.26
C GLN A 376 -43.81 -16.25 0.29
N LYS A 377 -44.78 -15.96 -0.57
CA LYS A 377 -46.07 -15.38 -0.18
C LYS A 377 -46.77 -16.30 0.82
N THR A 378 -46.85 -17.60 0.51
CA THR A 378 -47.47 -18.61 1.38
C THR A 378 -46.77 -18.74 2.73
N SER A 379 -45.42 -18.75 2.72
CA SER A 379 -44.63 -18.78 3.95
C SER A 379 -44.82 -17.52 4.79
N PHE A 380 -44.84 -16.36 4.18
CA PHE A 380 -45.10 -15.07 4.86
C PHE A 380 -46.49 -15.04 5.51
N ILE A 381 -47.52 -15.43 4.75
CA ILE A 381 -48.89 -15.48 5.28
C ILE A 381 -48.99 -16.45 6.47
N LYS A 382 -48.33 -17.61 6.42
CA LYS A 382 -48.24 -18.55 7.57
C LYS A 382 -47.58 -17.92 8.79
N LYS A 383 -46.48 -17.18 8.59
CA LYS A 383 -45.79 -16.45 9.68
C LYS A 383 -46.68 -15.35 10.28
N VAL A 384 -47.39 -14.59 9.44
CA VAL A 384 -48.32 -13.55 9.88
C VAL A 384 -49.48 -14.17 10.69
N LYS A 385 -50.08 -15.25 10.18
CA LYS A 385 -51.16 -15.97 10.92
C LYS A 385 -50.66 -16.51 12.28
N LYS A 386 -49.44 -17.03 12.32
CA LYS A 386 -48.87 -17.52 13.59
C LYS A 386 -48.64 -16.34 14.56
N PHE A 387 -48.06 -15.25 14.10
CA PHE A 387 -47.85 -14.05 14.92
C PHE A 387 -49.14 -13.52 15.54
N PHE A 388 -50.19 -13.37 14.75
CA PHE A 388 -51.49 -12.93 15.29
C PHE A 388 -52.10 -13.95 16.26
N LYS A 389 -51.94 -15.25 16.01
CA LYS A 389 -52.39 -16.26 16.94
C LYS A 389 -51.66 -16.15 18.29
N ASP A 390 -50.32 -16.01 18.26
CA ASP A 390 -49.49 -15.88 19.45
C ASP A 390 -49.86 -14.61 20.25
N VAL A 391 -50.16 -13.49 19.55
CA VAL A 391 -50.62 -12.26 20.18
C VAL A 391 -51.99 -12.41 20.81
N ILE A 392 -52.96 -13.07 20.15
CA ILE A 392 -54.29 -13.36 20.70
C ILE A 392 -54.19 -14.26 21.92
N ASP A 393 -53.39 -15.29 21.87
CA ASP A 393 -53.17 -16.22 22.98
C ASP A 393 -52.53 -15.54 24.20
N TRP A 394 -51.56 -14.61 23.92
CA TRP A 394 -50.96 -13.76 24.96
C TRP A 394 -51.98 -12.83 25.63
N ILE A 395 -52.85 -12.15 24.83
CA ILE A 395 -53.91 -11.29 25.37
C ILE A 395 -54.89 -12.09 26.22
N LYS A 396 -55.30 -13.26 25.79
CA LYS A 396 -56.16 -14.17 26.56
C LYS A 396 -55.49 -14.62 27.86
N SER A 397 -54.22 -14.91 27.87
CA SER A 397 -53.44 -15.32 29.06
C SER A 397 -53.34 -14.20 30.11
N LYS A 398 -53.46 -12.94 29.71
CA LYS A 398 -53.39 -11.76 30.60
C LYS A 398 -54.78 -11.31 31.11
N GLY A 399 -55.86 -12.08 30.92
CA GLY A 399 -57.18 -11.77 31.43
C GLY A 399 -57.94 -10.66 30.70
N GLY A 400 -57.52 -10.33 29.51
CA GLY A 400 -58.09 -9.24 28.73
C GLY A 400 -59.36 -9.63 27.95
N SER A 401 -60.45 -9.88 28.64
CA SER A 401 -61.73 -10.23 27.98
C SER A 401 -62.51 -9.03 27.37
N LEU A 402 -62.12 -7.78 27.62
CA LEU A 402 -62.85 -6.60 27.17
C LEU A 402 -62.34 -5.92 25.89
N TRP A 403 -61.19 -6.31 25.34
CA TRP A 403 -60.61 -5.67 24.16
C TRP A 403 -60.74 -6.48 22.86
N LEU A 404 -61.21 -7.72 22.91
CA LEU A 404 -61.30 -8.61 21.75
C LEU A 404 -62.44 -8.24 20.79
N SER A 405 -63.49 -7.58 21.26
CA SER A 405 -64.66 -7.21 20.39
C SER A 405 -64.38 -6.09 19.39
N HIS A 406 -63.35 -5.27 19.63
CA HIS A 406 -63.02 -4.12 18.74
C HIS A 406 -61.95 -4.45 17.68
N TRP A 407 -61.15 -5.53 17.89
CA TRP A 407 -60.10 -5.91 16.97
C TRP A 407 -60.49 -6.93 15.89
N LEU A 408 -61.59 -7.67 16.12
CA LEU A 408 -62.10 -8.65 15.16
C LEU A 408 -62.71 -8.07 13.89
N PHE A 409 -62.94 -6.72 13.85
CA PHE A 409 -63.50 -6.02 12.69
C PHE A 409 -62.48 -5.35 11.77
N ILE A 410 -61.18 -5.45 12.05
CA ILE A 410 -60.13 -4.74 11.28
C ILE A 410 -59.32 -5.71 10.37
N ILE A 411 -59.57 -7.01 10.44
CA ILE A 411 -58.89 -7.98 9.56
C ILE A 411 -59.92 -8.56 8.60
N PRO A 412 -59.85 -8.23 7.27
CA PRO A 412 -60.66 -8.86 6.25
C PRO A 412 -60.30 -10.31 6.03
#